data_fe6c00148607a75d766795c138f64dc3
#
_entry.id   fe6c00148607a75d766795c138f64dc3
#
_cell.length_a   1.000
_cell.length_b   1.000
_cell.length_c   1.000
_cell.angle_alpha   90.00
_cell.angle_beta   90.00
_cell.angle_gamma   90.00
#
_symmetry.space_group_name_H-M   'P 1'
#
loop_
_entity.id
_entity.type
_entity.pdbx_description
1 polymer ?
#
loop_
_entity_poly.entity_id
_entity_poly.type
_entity_poly.pdbx_seq_one_letter_code
_entity_poly.pdbx_strand_id
1 'polypeptide(L)'
;MHRLLTFILLPLFALPSAVAASSVLVDLESSQIILSDRPRTPENASSMLPLMTVYTTLELLKNGTIENKLFESVKNPWGGPDLTLADLLQGLLMTGDPEAVEAVRQTLKLSEKDFSHQLNQTANALGMFATEFTFPCNENTPCISTAQDMALLAESLYTHHAISRIWGASHSLTLPDGKILHTENFFP
;
A
#
# COMPACT_ATOMS: atom_id res chain seq x y z
N MET A 1 19.87 -21.63 66.54
CA MET A 1 19.87 -20.48 65.57
C MET A 1 19.47 -20.99 64.20
N HIS A 2 18.19 -20.94 63.86
CA HIS A 2 17.65 -21.35 62.58
C HIS A 2 17.48 -20.11 61.75
N ARG A 3 18.23 -20.00 60.65
CA ARG A 3 18.03 -18.95 59.62
C ARG A 3 16.96 -19.42 58.65
N LEU A 4 15.75 -18.78 58.69
CA LEU A 4 14.74 -18.90 57.66
C LEU A 4 15.26 -18.17 56.42
N LEU A 5 15.46 -18.92 55.30
CA LEU A 5 15.63 -18.36 53.98
C LEU A 5 14.24 -18.06 53.43
N THR A 6 13.89 -16.78 53.40
CA THR A 6 12.67 -16.31 52.71
C THR A 6 12.93 -16.26 51.21
N PHE A 7 12.40 -17.23 50.47
CA PHE A 7 12.36 -17.18 49.01
C PHE A 7 11.31 -16.14 48.58
N ILE A 8 11.77 -15.00 48.10
CA ILE A 8 10.91 -14.04 47.41
C ILE A 8 10.67 -14.58 46.01
N LEU A 9 9.46 -15.15 45.78
CA LEU A 9 8.99 -15.52 44.46
C LEU A 9 8.60 -14.23 43.76
N LEU A 10 9.50 -13.67 42.91
CA LEU A 10 9.14 -12.59 41.98
C LEU A 10 8.11 -13.15 41.00
N PRO A 11 6.92 -12.54 40.86
CA PRO A 11 6.02 -12.91 39.77
C PRO A 11 6.73 -12.60 38.45
N LEU A 12 6.93 -13.63 37.64
CA LEU A 12 7.38 -13.51 36.29
C LEU A 12 6.24 -12.78 35.53
N PHE A 13 6.33 -11.47 35.44
CA PHE A 13 5.46 -10.70 34.56
C PHE A 13 5.68 -11.25 33.17
N ALA A 14 4.69 -11.99 32.66
CA ALA A 14 4.61 -12.30 31.22
C ALA A 14 4.53 -10.96 30.50
N LEU A 15 5.65 -10.52 29.93
CA LEU A 15 5.67 -9.43 28.98
C LEU A 15 4.68 -9.80 27.89
N PRO A 16 3.73 -8.91 27.52
CA PRO A 16 2.88 -9.17 26.39
C PRO A 16 3.80 -9.49 25.21
N SER A 17 3.59 -10.66 24.60
CA SER A 17 4.30 -11.02 23.36
C SER A 17 4.05 -9.90 22.40
N ALA A 18 5.06 -9.08 22.13
CA ALA A 18 5.00 -8.13 21.02
C ALA A 18 4.65 -8.99 19.81
N VAL A 19 3.49 -8.73 19.21
CA VAL A 19 3.12 -9.35 17.94
C VAL A 19 4.17 -8.86 16.96
N ALA A 20 5.20 -9.68 16.74
CA ALA A 20 6.28 -9.32 15.86
C ALA A 20 5.68 -9.23 14.47
N ALA A 21 5.75 -8.06 13.86
CA ALA A 21 5.31 -7.84 12.48
C ALA A 21 6.10 -8.75 11.53
N SER A 22 5.44 -9.23 10.48
CA SER A 22 6.13 -9.97 9.41
C SER A 22 7.05 -9.03 8.63
N SER A 23 8.19 -9.53 8.19
CA SER A 23 9.14 -8.71 7.44
C SER A 23 9.87 -9.48 6.34
N VAL A 24 10.21 -8.76 5.28
CA VAL A 24 11.04 -9.24 4.16
C VAL A 24 11.97 -8.11 3.73
N LEU A 25 13.23 -8.43 3.55
CA LEU A 25 14.23 -7.57 2.90
C LEU A 25 14.65 -8.23 1.59
N VAL A 26 14.43 -7.51 0.48
CA VAL A 26 14.75 -7.97 -0.87
C VAL A 26 15.82 -7.08 -1.48
N ASP A 27 16.80 -7.69 -2.14
CA ASP A 27 17.71 -6.99 -3.03
C ASP A 27 17.05 -6.73 -4.38
N LEU A 28 16.91 -5.46 -4.75
CA LEU A 28 16.17 -5.06 -5.96
C LEU A 28 16.90 -5.38 -7.28
N GLU A 29 18.22 -5.61 -7.25
CA GLU A 29 18.97 -5.94 -8.46
C GLU A 29 18.90 -7.43 -8.77
N SER A 30 18.96 -8.27 -7.74
CA SER A 30 18.94 -9.73 -7.87
C SER A 30 17.58 -10.37 -7.60
N SER A 31 16.62 -9.61 -7.07
CA SER A 31 15.32 -10.09 -6.58
C SER A 31 15.45 -11.17 -5.49
N GLN A 32 16.60 -11.21 -4.79
CA GLN A 32 16.86 -12.19 -3.75
C GLN A 32 16.40 -11.70 -2.37
N ILE A 33 15.77 -12.59 -1.62
CA ILE A 33 15.44 -12.33 -0.22
C ILE A 33 16.73 -12.41 0.60
N ILE A 34 17.15 -11.29 1.19
CA ILE A 34 18.34 -11.18 2.05
C ILE A 34 17.98 -11.60 3.48
N LEU A 35 16.81 -11.19 3.98
CA LEU A 35 16.33 -11.46 5.32
C LEU A 35 14.81 -11.60 5.31
N SER A 36 14.28 -12.49 6.14
CA SER A 36 12.83 -12.58 6.34
C SER A 36 12.50 -13.12 7.72
N ASP A 37 11.41 -12.59 8.29
CA ASP A 37 10.76 -13.14 9.48
C ASP A 37 9.28 -13.33 9.19
N ARG A 38 8.79 -14.56 9.29
CA ARG A 38 7.39 -14.96 9.01
C ARG A 38 6.80 -14.37 7.71
N PRO A 39 7.52 -14.42 6.57
CA PRO A 39 7.21 -13.66 5.35
C PRO A 39 5.86 -14.02 4.71
N ARG A 40 5.30 -15.17 5.06
CA ARG A 40 4.04 -15.71 4.51
C ARG A 40 2.87 -15.68 5.49
N THR A 41 3.02 -15.03 6.64
CA THR A 41 1.92 -14.88 7.59
C THR A 41 0.93 -13.86 7.02
N PRO A 42 -0.37 -14.23 6.88
CA PRO A 42 -1.38 -13.28 6.45
C PRO A 42 -1.60 -12.19 7.50
N GLU A 43 -1.63 -10.95 7.05
CA GLU A 43 -1.84 -9.76 7.87
C GLU A 43 -2.83 -8.81 7.19
N ASN A 44 -3.37 -7.86 7.96
CA ASN A 44 -4.22 -6.81 7.40
C ASN A 44 -3.36 -5.91 6.49
N ALA A 45 -3.77 -5.80 5.24
CA ALA A 45 -3.07 -5.06 4.20
C ALA A 45 -3.85 -3.82 3.71
N SER A 46 -4.81 -3.32 4.51
CA SER A 46 -5.63 -2.18 4.10
C SER A 46 -4.79 -0.92 3.78
N SER A 47 -3.70 -0.70 4.51
CA SER A 47 -2.74 0.39 4.24
C SER A 47 -1.99 0.23 2.92
N MET A 48 -1.99 -0.94 2.31
CA MET A 48 -1.32 -1.21 1.03
C MET A 48 -2.27 -1.07 -0.17
N LEU A 49 -3.57 -0.89 0.07
CA LEU A 49 -4.56 -0.66 -0.98
C LEU A 49 -4.21 0.55 -1.88
N PRO A 50 -3.73 1.69 -1.37
CA PRO A 50 -3.26 2.80 -2.19
C PRO A 50 -2.18 2.40 -3.19
N LEU A 51 -1.15 1.68 -2.75
CA LEU A 51 -0.06 1.20 -3.61
C LEU A 51 -0.58 0.27 -4.71
N MET A 52 -1.45 -0.69 -4.33
CA MET A 52 -2.06 -1.61 -5.28
C MET A 52 -2.97 -0.89 -6.28
N THR A 53 -3.69 0.14 -5.84
CA THR A 53 -4.53 0.98 -6.71
C THR A 53 -3.69 1.71 -7.75
N VAL A 54 -2.58 2.32 -7.34
CA VAL A 54 -1.66 3.00 -8.27
C VAL A 54 -1.09 2.01 -9.28
N TYR A 55 -0.55 0.89 -8.80
CA TYR A 55 0.04 -0.13 -9.67
C TYR A 55 -0.99 -0.65 -10.71
N THR A 56 -2.18 -1.03 -10.24
CA THR A 56 -3.26 -1.51 -11.12
C THR A 56 -3.65 -0.46 -12.16
N THR A 57 -3.78 0.80 -11.77
CA THR A 57 -4.13 1.88 -12.70
C THR A 57 -3.05 2.09 -13.76
N LEU A 58 -1.78 2.06 -13.36
CA LEU A 58 -0.65 2.18 -14.30
C LEU A 58 -0.57 0.99 -15.27
N GLU A 59 -0.86 -0.23 -14.83
CA GLU A 59 -0.93 -1.40 -15.71
C GLU A 59 -2.11 -1.31 -16.69
N LEU A 60 -3.28 -0.85 -16.26
CA LEU A 60 -4.42 -0.63 -17.15
C LEU A 60 -4.14 0.43 -18.22
N LEU A 61 -3.41 1.50 -17.87
CA LEU A 61 -2.95 2.52 -18.81
C LEU A 61 -1.94 1.95 -19.82
N LYS A 62 -0.94 1.23 -19.33
CA LYS A 62 0.13 0.63 -20.13
C LYS A 62 -0.41 -0.38 -21.15
N ASN A 63 -1.37 -1.20 -20.73
CA ASN A 63 -1.98 -2.24 -21.54
C ASN A 63 -3.09 -1.72 -22.50
N GLY A 64 -3.35 -0.40 -22.47
CA GLY A 64 -4.39 0.22 -23.31
C GLY A 64 -5.82 -0.17 -22.93
N THR A 65 -6.03 -0.81 -21.78
CA THR A 65 -7.37 -1.18 -21.29
C THR A 65 -8.19 0.06 -20.93
N ILE A 66 -7.53 1.09 -20.43
CA ILE A 66 -8.06 2.44 -20.32
C ILE A 66 -7.26 3.33 -21.28
N GLU A 67 -7.95 4.10 -22.11
CA GLU A 67 -7.29 5.07 -23.00
C GLU A 67 -6.44 6.02 -22.16
N ASN A 68 -5.46 6.70 -22.77
CA ASN A 68 -4.48 7.55 -22.09
C ASN A 68 -5.15 8.66 -21.26
N LYS A 69 -5.66 8.27 -20.10
CA LYS A 69 -6.43 9.10 -19.16
C LYS A 69 -5.57 9.83 -18.15
N LEU A 70 -4.25 9.69 -18.23
CA LEU A 70 -3.34 10.22 -17.21
C LEU A 70 -3.52 11.74 -16.98
N PHE A 71 -3.92 12.46 -18.04
CA PHE A 71 -4.17 13.90 -17.99
C PHE A 71 -5.67 14.26 -18.03
N GLU A 72 -6.58 13.29 -17.88
CA GLU A 72 -8.00 13.59 -17.71
C GLU A 72 -8.24 14.35 -16.41
N SER A 73 -9.21 15.28 -16.48
CA SER A 73 -9.68 16.00 -15.28
C SER A 73 -10.48 15.05 -14.40
N VAL A 74 -10.12 14.98 -13.14
CA VAL A 74 -10.75 14.14 -12.13
C VAL A 74 -11.12 14.97 -10.89
N LYS A 75 -12.19 14.56 -10.19
CA LYS A 75 -12.61 15.24 -8.98
C LYS A 75 -11.51 15.16 -7.91
N ASN A 76 -11.19 16.31 -7.34
CA ASN A 76 -10.19 16.43 -6.28
C ASN A 76 -10.76 15.96 -4.93
N PRO A 77 -10.29 14.84 -4.34
CA PRO A 77 -10.79 14.36 -3.06
C PRO A 77 -10.37 15.26 -1.89
N TRP A 78 -9.31 16.06 -2.05
CA TRP A 78 -8.78 16.94 -1.01
C TRP A 78 -9.40 18.35 -1.04
N GLY A 79 -10.42 18.57 -1.89
CA GLY A 79 -11.09 19.86 -2.10
C GLY A 79 -10.34 20.78 -3.05
N GLY A 80 -11.04 21.80 -3.54
CA GLY A 80 -10.52 22.71 -4.56
C GLY A 80 -10.85 22.27 -5.99
N PRO A 81 -10.15 22.84 -7.00
CA PRO A 81 -10.38 22.52 -8.39
C PRO A 81 -9.99 21.08 -8.75
N ASP A 82 -10.54 20.59 -9.86
CA ASP A 82 -10.23 19.27 -10.38
C ASP A 82 -8.73 19.09 -10.65
N LEU A 83 -8.28 17.86 -10.54
CA LEU A 83 -6.89 17.42 -10.74
C LEU A 83 -6.76 16.67 -12.05
N THR A 84 -5.52 16.37 -12.44
CA THR A 84 -5.28 15.29 -13.40
C THR A 84 -5.26 13.93 -12.69
N LEU A 85 -5.52 12.84 -13.39
CA LEU A 85 -5.35 11.51 -12.82
C LEU A 85 -3.89 11.28 -12.36
N ALA A 86 -2.91 11.89 -13.04
CA ALA A 86 -1.51 11.84 -12.62
C ALA A 86 -1.31 12.46 -11.22
N ASP A 87 -1.86 13.65 -10.99
CA ASP A 87 -1.78 14.33 -9.68
C ASP A 87 -2.51 13.53 -8.61
N LEU A 88 -3.67 12.93 -8.94
CA LEU A 88 -4.42 12.08 -8.02
C LEU A 88 -3.62 10.84 -7.62
N LEU A 89 -2.98 10.14 -8.56
CA LEU A 89 -2.15 8.96 -8.27
C LEU A 89 -0.90 9.33 -7.49
N GLN A 90 -0.26 10.45 -7.80
CA GLN A 90 0.89 10.95 -7.04
C GLN A 90 0.46 11.31 -5.60
N GLY A 91 -0.62 12.06 -5.44
CA GLY A 91 -1.15 12.41 -4.12
C GLY A 91 -1.55 11.18 -3.32
N LEU A 92 -2.11 10.16 -3.97
CA LEU A 92 -2.45 8.89 -3.34
C LEU A 92 -1.22 8.15 -2.79
N LEU A 93 -0.12 8.11 -3.55
CA LEU A 93 1.15 7.53 -3.08
C LEU A 93 1.73 8.29 -1.88
N MET A 94 1.51 9.60 -1.82
CA MET A 94 2.06 10.45 -0.77
C MET A 94 1.24 10.40 0.52
N THR A 95 -0.08 10.34 0.42
CA THR A 95 -0.99 10.45 1.56
C THR A 95 -1.56 9.12 2.04
N GLY A 96 -1.66 8.13 1.15
CA GLY A 96 -2.35 6.88 1.43
C GLY A 96 -3.86 7.04 1.66
N ASP A 97 -4.44 8.16 1.25
CA ASP A 97 -5.81 8.55 1.57
C ASP A 97 -6.86 7.61 0.93
N PRO A 98 -7.75 7.00 1.71
CA PRO A 98 -8.82 6.16 1.19
C PRO A 98 -9.81 6.90 0.27
N GLU A 99 -10.04 8.21 0.48
CA GLU A 99 -10.91 8.99 -0.38
C GLU A 99 -10.29 9.16 -1.78
N ALA A 100 -8.97 9.22 -1.87
CA ALA A 100 -8.27 9.24 -3.14
C ALA A 100 -8.35 7.90 -3.87
N VAL A 101 -8.36 6.75 -3.16
CA VAL A 101 -8.63 5.43 -3.76
C VAL A 101 -10.02 5.41 -4.40
N GLU A 102 -11.03 5.90 -3.68
CA GLU A 102 -12.40 5.98 -4.20
C GLU A 102 -12.48 6.90 -5.43
N ALA A 103 -11.80 8.05 -5.43
CA ALA A 103 -11.75 8.95 -6.57
C ALA A 103 -11.11 8.27 -7.81
N VAL A 104 -10.05 7.46 -7.62
CA VAL A 104 -9.46 6.65 -8.71
C VAL A 104 -10.48 5.65 -9.24
N ARG A 105 -11.15 4.87 -8.37
CA ARG A 105 -12.18 3.91 -8.78
C ARG A 105 -13.27 4.56 -9.61
N GLN A 106 -13.78 5.72 -9.17
CA GLN A 106 -14.81 6.49 -9.91
C GLN A 106 -14.31 6.96 -11.27
N THR A 107 -13.07 7.42 -11.34
CA THR A 107 -12.42 7.83 -12.61
C THR A 107 -12.31 6.67 -13.59
N LEU A 108 -12.01 5.48 -13.08
CA LEU A 108 -11.98 4.26 -13.88
C LEU A 108 -13.38 3.75 -14.25
N LYS A 109 -14.44 4.32 -13.67
CA LYS A 109 -15.85 3.92 -13.87
C LYS A 109 -16.12 2.47 -13.51
N LEU A 110 -15.42 1.95 -12.50
CA LEU A 110 -15.58 0.59 -12.01
C LEU A 110 -16.57 0.54 -10.85
N SER A 111 -17.42 -0.50 -10.79
CA SER A 111 -18.14 -0.82 -9.56
C SER A 111 -17.16 -1.28 -8.46
N GLU A 112 -17.57 -1.28 -7.19
CA GLU A 112 -16.74 -1.80 -6.09
C GLU A 112 -16.29 -3.24 -6.34
N LYS A 113 -17.20 -4.07 -6.84
CA LYS A 113 -16.94 -5.46 -7.19
C LYS A 113 -15.93 -5.58 -8.34
N ASP A 114 -16.10 -4.81 -9.41
CA ASP A 114 -15.20 -4.87 -10.56
C ASP A 114 -13.83 -4.29 -10.20
N PHE A 115 -13.79 -3.29 -9.33
CA PHE A 115 -12.53 -2.73 -8.83
C PHE A 115 -11.77 -3.77 -7.99
N SER A 116 -12.44 -4.42 -7.02
CA SER A 116 -11.85 -5.52 -6.25
C SER A 116 -11.35 -6.64 -7.16
N HIS A 117 -12.16 -7.02 -8.16
CA HIS A 117 -11.77 -8.03 -9.14
C HIS A 117 -10.50 -7.63 -9.91
N GLN A 118 -10.42 -6.37 -10.37
CA GLN A 118 -9.26 -5.86 -11.10
C GLN A 118 -8.00 -5.83 -10.22
N LEU A 119 -8.11 -5.39 -8.96
CA LEU A 119 -7.00 -5.43 -8.01
C LEU A 119 -6.47 -6.85 -7.83
N ASN A 120 -7.37 -7.82 -7.63
CA ASN A 120 -6.99 -9.23 -7.41
C ASN A 120 -6.43 -9.89 -8.69
N GLN A 121 -6.95 -9.56 -9.87
CA GLN A 121 -6.35 -10.01 -11.13
C GLN A 121 -4.91 -9.50 -11.27
N THR A 122 -4.68 -8.24 -10.94
CA THR A 122 -3.34 -7.63 -11.00
C THR A 122 -2.42 -8.25 -9.94
N ALA A 123 -2.90 -8.48 -8.71
CA ALA A 123 -2.15 -9.16 -7.66
C ALA A 123 -1.72 -10.58 -8.10
N ASN A 124 -2.65 -11.35 -8.67
CA ASN A 124 -2.35 -12.67 -9.20
C ASN A 124 -1.32 -12.65 -10.35
N ALA A 125 -1.41 -11.66 -11.24
CA ALA A 125 -0.43 -11.48 -12.32
C ALA A 125 0.98 -11.16 -11.81
N LEU A 126 1.09 -10.53 -10.62
CA LEU A 126 2.34 -10.29 -9.91
C LEU A 126 2.87 -11.53 -9.14
N GLY A 127 2.08 -12.60 -9.02
CA GLY A 127 2.41 -13.75 -8.19
C GLY A 127 2.07 -13.59 -6.70
N MET A 128 1.25 -12.61 -6.35
CA MET A 128 0.79 -12.33 -4.99
C MET A 128 -0.39 -13.26 -4.63
N PHE A 129 -0.13 -14.55 -4.54
CA PHE A 129 -1.17 -15.58 -4.40
C PHE A 129 -1.79 -15.69 -3.00
N ALA A 130 -1.17 -15.08 -1.99
CA ALA A 130 -1.69 -15.02 -0.62
C ALA A 130 -2.32 -13.64 -0.31
N THR A 131 -2.71 -12.90 -1.37
CA THR A 131 -3.26 -11.56 -1.26
C THR A 131 -4.70 -11.51 -1.76
N GLU A 132 -5.56 -10.86 -0.99
CA GLU A 132 -6.95 -10.57 -1.36
C GLU A 132 -7.29 -9.13 -0.99
N PHE A 133 -7.67 -8.35 -2.00
CA PHE A 133 -8.18 -7.00 -1.85
C PHE A 133 -9.69 -6.99 -2.02
N THR A 134 -10.41 -6.47 -1.04
CA THR A 134 -11.83 -6.19 -1.10
C THR A 134 -12.03 -4.69 -0.97
N PHE A 135 -12.83 -4.09 -1.84
CA PHE A 135 -13.13 -2.67 -1.75
C PHE A 135 -14.58 -2.43 -1.33
N PRO A 136 -14.82 -1.56 -0.34
CA PRO A 136 -13.82 -0.90 0.51
C PRO A 136 -13.15 -1.85 1.52
N CYS A 137 -11.85 -1.67 1.78
CA CYS A 137 -11.16 -2.37 2.87
C CYS A 137 -11.58 -1.75 4.21
N ASN A 138 -12.19 -2.56 5.06
CA ASN A 138 -12.58 -2.14 6.41
C ASN A 138 -12.53 -3.33 7.38
N GLU A 139 -12.95 -3.14 8.63
CA GLU A 139 -12.92 -4.20 9.65
C GLU A 139 -13.79 -5.41 9.30
N ASN A 140 -14.89 -5.20 8.58
CA ASN A 140 -15.80 -6.28 8.16
C ASN A 140 -15.37 -6.96 6.87
N THR A 141 -14.63 -6.25 6.03
CA THR A 141 -14.12 -6.71 4.73
C THR A 141 -12.62 -6.37 4.66
N PRO A 142 -11.77 -7.04 5.44
CA PRO A 142 -10.35 -6.72 5.48
C PRO A 142 -9.66 -7.10 4.17
N CYS A 143 -8.72 -6.26 3.75
CA CYS A 143 -7.74 -6.68 2.76
C CYS A 143 -6.65 -7.49 3.46
N ILE A 144 -6.28 -8.62 2.88
CA ILE A 144 -5.30 -9.55 3.45
C ILE A 144 -4.13 -9.68 2.49
N SER A 145 -2.92 -9.70 3.03
CA SER A 145 -1.72 -9.99 2.27
C SER A 145 -0.61 -10.54 3.17
N THR A 146 0.57 -10.77 2.61
CA THR A 146 1.77 -11.20 3.31
C THR A 146 2.93 -10.25 3.04
N ALA A 147 3.92 -10.20 3.92
CA ALA A 147 5.11 -9.39 3.68
C ALA A 147 5.82 -9.78 2.38
N GLN A 148 5.81 -11.07 2.02
CA GLN A 148 6.39 -11.55 0.76
C GLN A 148 5.64 -11.01 -0.46
N ASP A 149 4.31 -11.04 -0.44
CA ASP A 149 3.50 -10.52 -1.55
C ASP A 149 3.63 -9.00 -1.67
N MET A 150 3.68 -8.29 -0.54
CA MET A 150 3.90 -6.84 -0.53
C MET A 150 5.27 -6.45 -1.11
N ALA A 151 6.31 -7.27 -0.89
CA ALA A 151 7.62 -7.06 -1.49
C ALA A 151 7.56 -7.18 -3.03
N LEU A 152 6.79 -8.11 -3.58
CA LEU A 152 6.58 -8.24 -5.03
C LEU A 152 5.91 -6.98 -5.61
N LEU A 153 4.91 -6.42 -4.93
CA LEU A 153 4.26 -5.18 -5.35
C LEU A 153 5.24 -4.01 -5.33
N ALA A 154 6.00 -3.85 -4.23
CA ALA A 154 6.97 -2.78 -4.08
C ALA A 154 8.09 -2.85 -5.13
N GLU A 155 8.64 -4.05 -5.36
CA GLU A 155 9.64 -4.31 -6.41
C GLU A 155 9.10 -3.95 -7.79
N SER A 156 7.87 -4.38 -8.10
CA SER A 156 7.24 -4.12 -9.39
C SER A 156 6.96 -2.64 -9.63
N LEU A 157 6.49 -1.90 -8.61
CA LEU A 157 6.35 -0.45 -8.67
C LEU A 157 7.68 0.24 -8.92
N TYR A 158 8.75 -0.22 -8.28
CA TYR A 158 10.07 0.37 -8.43
C TYR A 158 10.71 0.07 -9.79
N THR A 159 10.57 -1.16 -10.29
CA THR A 159 11.26 -1.62 -11.50
C THR A 159 10.49 -1.36 -12.79
N HIS A 160 9.17 -1.57 -12.78
CA HIS A 160 8.36 -1.54 -14.01
C HIS A 160 7.74 -0.18 -14.30
N HIS A 161 7.61 0.71 -13.31
CA HIS A 161 7.00 2.02 -13.47
C HIS A 161 7.95 3.14 -13.05
N ALA A 162 8.74 3.66 -14.01
CA ALA A 162 9.64 4.78 -13.75
C ALA A 162 8.92 6.00 -13.15
N ILE A 163 7.65 6.22 -13.53
CA ILE A 163 6.84 7.33 -13.02
C ILE A 163 6.56 7.18 -11.51
N SER A 164 6.31 5.96 -11.02
CA SER A 164 6.08 5.73 -9.59
C SER A 164 7.31 6.01 -8.73
N ARG A 165 8.52 5.77 -9.27
CA ARG A 165 9.76 6.16 -8.60
C ARG A 165 9.91 7.67 -8.48
N ILE A 166 9.54 8.41 -9.54
CA ILE A 166 9.59 9.88 -9.54
C ILE A 166 8.59 10.42 -8.51
N TRP A 167 7.38 9.90 -8.50
CA TRP A 167 6.35 10.31 -7.56
C TRP A 167 6.71 9.93 -6.11
N GLY A 168 7.20 8.71 -5.87
CA GLY A 168 7.60 8.25 -4.54
C GLY A 168 8.80 9.00 -3.97
N ALA A 169 9.66 9.59 -4.82
CA ALA A 169 10.76 10.44 -4.39
C ALA A 169 10.34 11.90 -4.12
N SER A 170 9.10 12.28 -4.46
CA SER A 170 8.62 13.64 -4.24
C SER A 170 8.24 13.85 -2.77
N HIS A 171 8.67 14.97 -2.19
CA HIS A 171 8.35 15.34 -0.82
C HIS A 171 7.08 16.18 -0.72
N SER A 172 6.64 16.75 -1.82
CA SER A 172 5.44 17.57 -1.90
C SER A 172 4.82 17.56 -3.29
N LEU A 173 3.52 17.75 -3.35
CA LEU A 173 2.74 17.97 -4.56
C LEU A 173 1.96 19.26 -4.40
N THR A 174 2.16 20.22 -5.31
CA THR A 174 1.37 21.44 -5.35
C THR A 174 0.13 21.23 -6.23
N LEU A 175 -1.04 21.35 -5.62
CA LEU A 175 -2.32 21.25 -6.30
C LEU A 175 -2.63 22.54 -7.10
N PRO A 176 -3.58 22.50 -8.07
CA PRO A 176 -3.90 23.66 -8.92
C PRO A 176 -4.37 24.91 -8.17
N ASP A 177 -4.90 24.77 -6.96
CA ASP A 177 -5.30 25.87 -6.08
C ASP A 177 -4.16 26.44 -5.24
N GLY A 178 -2.95 25.90 -5.39
CA GLY A 178 -1.77 26.27 -4.60
C GLY A 178 -1.65 25.54 -3.27
N LYS A 179 -2.60 24.68 -2.89
CA LYS A 179 -2.48 23.80 -1.72
C LYS A 179 -1.32 22.83 -1.93
N ILE A 180 -0.55 22.59 -0.89
CA ILE A 180 0.59 21.67 -0.95
C ILE A 180 0.26 20.42 -0.13
N LEU A 181 0.28 19.27 -0.76
CA LEU A 181 0.31 17.98 -0.08
C LEU A 181 1.75 17.63 0.27
N HIS A 182 1.97 17.21 1.49
CA HIS A 182 3.28 16.72 1.94
C HIS A 182 3.20 15.22 2.22
N THR A 183 4.29 14.52 1.97
CA THR A 183 4.39 13.13 2.43
C THR A 183 4.56 13.13 3.95
N GLU A 184 3.78 12.32 4.64
CA GLU A 184 3.98 12.04 6.07
C GLU A 184 5.05 10.96 6.31
N ASN A 185 5.59 10.40 5.24
CA ASN A 185 6.64 9.38 5.32
C ASN A 185 7.96 10.06 5.68
N PHE A 186 8.21 10.12 6.98
CA PHE A 186 9.51 10.46 7.52
C PHE A 186 10.50 9.29 7.33
N PHE A 187 11.14 9.24 6.17
CA PHE A 187 12.50 8.72 6.12
C PHE A 187 13.44 9.92 6.13
N PRO A 188 14.28 10.06 7.20
CA PRO A 188 15.25 11.12 7.27
C PRO A 188 16.33 10.97 6.19
#